data_cd1eadf9f4bae3f5a145fe59063d438c
#
_entry.id   cd1eadf9f4bae3f5a145fe59063d438c
#
_cell.length_a   1.000
_cell.length_b   1.000
_cell.length_c   1.000
_cell.angle_alpha   90.00
_cell.angle_beta   90.00
_cell.angle_gamma   90.00
#
_symmetry.space_group_name_H-M   'P 1'
#
loop_
_entity.id
_entity.type
_entity.pdbx_description
1 polymer ?
#
loop_
_entity_poly.entity_id
_entity_poly.type
_entity_poly.pdbx_seq_one_letter_code
_entity_poly.pdbx_strand_id
1 'polypeptide(L)'
;MSSSKRLIINCGASRITAAVIAWNEEGLSIEQLVTEDLQYDWSNEDAILPSVGEALKKLARVHKLSGRATFIIPGNQILTKTIRIPHIEASKRAQIIAFEAQQNIPYPLNEVVWDSQILGDDGIETEVLFIAAKSNIVNEFCDYVSAAGFSAEAISAATVLDYNTLQFAYPHLDDDVLLINIGARSTNLLFRSPDGFFVRNIQLGGNSLTQNIADSIGKPFTEAEFIKCQFFSAESAHSADDSGAQLLTSCAKSFMQRMSQEVTRSIVNYRRQKGGAAPKRILLNGRGALLQGLADQLSITQKVDVEFFDPLQNVTLDGAIDSSSEMLKSQTSEIIGEACREMVANAAGVNLLPEEIQRALLFARKKPFLMVAAVCLALVPLPFWAAFKQANQSYAEHIQVLESSVQPLRSYQAEIRDYQQTAEASHQAIQQVKGLVNSKSNWIRFFAELQESLYQAEDVWLDTLNVIREQAADGTSSYEVVVEGELLVRESANGTDDIDEDALSNQIESLFTSFADSEFIVSSHSPDFTWAKLHEGLNVLPFSINLVVDTNKPL
;
A
#
# COMPACT_ATOMS: atom_id res chain seq x y z
N MET A 1 -4.09 -12.57 25.37
CA MET A 1 -3.44 -12.02 24.13
C MET A 1 -3.40 -10.51 24.21
N SER A 2 -2.35 -9.86 23.78
CA SER A 2 -2.27 -8.39 23.79
C SER A 2 -3.29 -7.84 22.79
N SER A 3 -4.25 -7.04 23.26
CA SER A 3 -5.19 -6.31 22.40
C SER A 3 -4.37 -5.43 21.42
N SER A 4 -4.55 -5.64 20.13
CA SER A 4 -3.93 -4.75 19.13
C SER A 4 -4.78 -3.50 18.99
N LYS A 5 -4.21 -2.34 19.33
CA LYS A 5 -4.90 -1.05 19.18
C LYS A 5 -4.47 -0.38 17.89
N ARG A 6 -5.42 0.22 17.19
CA ARG A 6 -5.16 1.06 16.02
C ARG A 6 -5.87 2.41 16.18
N LEU A 7 -5.20 3.45 15.71
CA LEU A 7 -5.79 4.76 15.57
C LEU A 7 -6.27 4.94 14.12
N ILE A 8 -7.57 5.20 13.97
CA ILE A 8 -8.19 5.48 12.67
C ILE A 8 -8.74 6.90 12.70
N ILE A 9 -8.40 7.69 11.69
CA ILE A 9 -8.78 9.09 11.59
C ILE A 9 -9.52 9.31 10.27
N ASN A 10 -10.82 9.58 10.37
CA ASN A 10 -11.65 9.96 9.23
C ASN A 10 -11.59 11.47 9.02
N CYS A 11 -10.94 11.89 7.93
CA CYS A 11 -10.81 13.29 7.53
C CYS A 11 -11.96 13.69 6.61
N GLY A 12 -13.15 13.82 7.18
CA GLY A 12 -14.33 14.26 6.42
C GLY A 12 -14.20 15.71 5.92
N ALA A 13 -15.14 16.14 5.07
CA ALA A 13 -15.10 17.46 4.46
C ALA A 13 -15.54 18.60 5.41
N SER A 14 -16.18 18.31 6.55
CA SER A 14 -16.61 19.31 7.54
C SER A 14 -16.00 19.10 8.93
N ARG A 15 -15.45 17.93 9.18
CA ARG A 15 -14.86 17.55 10.45
C ARG A 15 -13.91 16.39 10.32
N ILE A 16 -13.08 16.23 11.33
CA ILE A 16 -12.24 15.05 11.52
C ILE A 16 -12.79 14.26 12.70
N THR A 17 -12.93 12.95 12.52
CA THR A 17 -13.30 12.02 13.60
C THR A 17 -12.17 11.03 13.79
N ALA A 18 -11.63 10.94 14.99
CA ALA A 18 -10.56 10.00 15.33
C ALA A 18 -11.08 8.98 16.33
N ALA A 19 -10.78 7.71 16.11
CA ALA A 19 -11.14 6.61 16.99
C ALA A 19 -9.93 5.74 17.31
N VAL A 20 -9.79 5.38 18.59
CA VAL A 20 -8.90 4.32 19.04
C VAL A 20 -9.71 3.04 19.10
N ILE A 21 -9.35 2.12 18.24
CA ILE A 21 -10.05 0.84 18.07
C ILE A 21 -9.19 -0.28 18.64
N ALA A 22 -9.80 -1.16 19.41
CA ALA A 22 -9.15 -2.36 19.90
C ALA A 22 -9.87 -3.62 19.37
N TRP A 23 -9.10 -4.66 19.12
CA TRP A 23 -9.58 -6.00 18.77
C TRP A 23 -9.27 -6.94 19.93
N ASN A 24 -10.29 -7.63 20.41
CA ASN A 24 -10.17 -8.65 21.43
C ASN A 24 -10.97 -9.91 21.01
N GLU A 25 -11.03 -10.90 21.86
CA GLU A 25 -11.79 -12.14 21.61
C GLU A 25 -13.31 -11.91 21.54
N GLU A 26 -13.80 -10.81 22.08
CA GLU A 26 -15.21 -10.42 22.06
C GLU A 26 -15.59 -9.64 20.79
N GLY A 27 -14.60 -9.24 19.99
CA GLY A 27 -14.82 -8.52 18.73
C GLY A 27 -14.15 -7.14 18.70
N LEU A 28 -14.80 -6.21 18.01
CA LEU A 28 -14.34 -4.85 17.79
C LEU A 28 -14.87 -3.92 18.88
N SER A 29 -13.97 -3.13 19.49
CA SER A 29 -14.35 -2.14 20.50
C SER A 29 -13.78 -0.76 20.19
N ILE A 30 -14.55 0.30 20.46
CA ILE A 30 -14.11 1.69 20.40
C ILE A 30 -13.78 2.15 21.82
N GLU A 31 -12.51 2.37 22.10
CA GLU A 31 -12.06 2.83 23.41
C GLU A 31 -12.11 4.38 23.55
N GLN A 32 -11.84 5.06 22.47
CA GLN A 32 -11.87 6.53 22.45
C GLN A 32 -12.42 6.99 21.08
N LEU A 33 -13.31 7.97 21.13
CA LEU A 33 -13.82 8.65 19.96
C LEU A 33 -13.82 10.15 20.18
N VAL A 34 -13.20 10.89 19.30
CA VAL A 34 -13.11 12.35 19.36
C VAL A 34 -13.35 12.96 17.99
N THR A 35 -13.94 14.15 18.01
CA THR A 35 -14.35 14.85 16.79
C THR A 35 -13.90 16.31 16.86
N GLU A 36 -13.34 16.82 15.76
CA GLU A 36 -12.96 18.21 15.58
C GLU A 36 -13.58 18.77 14.31
N ASP A 37 -14.29 19.89 14.45
CA ASP A 37 -14.89 20.57 13.30
C ASP A 37 -13.82 21.33 12.51
N LEU A 38 -13.88 21.27 11.18
CA LEU A 38 -13.05 22.06 10.29
C LEU A 38 -13.57 23.48 10.17
N GLN A 39 -12.67 24.43 10.35
CA GLN A 39 -13.00 25.86 10.21
C GLN A 39 -12.22 26.44 9.02
N TYR A 40 -12.88 26.65 7.91
CA TYR A 40 -12.30 27.27 6.73
C TYR A 40 -13.38 27.96 5.90
N ASP A 41 -12.95 28.83 5.00
CA ASP A 41 -13.84 29.42 4.00
C ASP A 41 -14.22 28.37 2.96
N TRP A 42 -15.47 27.96 2.95
CA TRP A 42 -16.02 26.92 2.09
C TRP A 42 -16.00 27.25 0.62
N SER A 43 -15.88 28.53 0.25
CA SER A 43 -15.70 28.98 -1.13
C SER A 43 -14.27 28.77 -1.65
N ASN A 44 -13.31 28.56 -0.73
CA ASN A 44 -11.90 28.36 -1.05
C ASN A 44 -11.51 26.90 -0.84
N GLU A 45 -11.33 26.16 -1.92
CA GLU A 45 -10.93 24.74 -1.85
C GLU A 45 -9.51 24.55 -1.30
N ASP A 46 -8.62 25.50 -1.53
CA ASP A 46 -7.23 25.44 -1.06
C ASP A 46 -7.13 25.60 0.48
N ALA A 47 -8.18 26.10 1.13
CA ALA A 47 -8.22 26.23 2.59
C ALA A 47 -8.57 24.92 3.33
N ILE A 48 -8.97 23.88 2.61
CA ILE A 48 -9.39 22.59 3.22
C ILE A 48 -8.20 21.90 3.91
N LEU A 49 -7.12 21.65 3.19
CA LEU A 49 -5.97 20.92 3.71
C LEU A 49 -5.28 21.63 4.88
N PRO A 50 -5.05 22.96 4.84
CA PRO A 50 -4.61 23.70 6.01
C PRO A 50 -5.51 23.52 7.24
N SER A 51 -6.85 23.56 7.05
CA SER A 51 -7.82 23.35 8.14
C SER A 51 -7.75 21.92 8.71
N VAL A 52 -7.57 20.93 7.85
CA VAL A 52 -7.31 19.54 8.27
C VAL A 52 -6.04 19.47 9.11
N GLY A 53 -4.97 20.14 8.68
CA GLY A 53 -3.70 20.21 9.42
C GLY A 53 -3.86 20.80 10.82
N GLU A 54 -4.63 21.88 10.96
CA GLU A 54 -4.90 22.49 12.28
C GLU A 54 -5.76 21.59 13.17
N ALA A 55 -6.78 20.93 12.61
CA ALA A 55 -7.60 19.99 13.36
C ALA A 55 -6.78 18.77 13.82
N LEU A 56 -5.88 18.24 12.97
CA LEU A 56 -4.95 17.17 13.36
C LEU A 56 -4.01 17.60 14.49
N LYS A 57 -3.46 18.81 14.43
CA LYS A 57 -2.65 19.36 15.55
C LYS A 57 -3.47 19.48 16.84
N LYS A 58 -4.75 19.82 16.72
CA LYS A 58 -5.66 19.90 17.87
C LYS A 58 -5.92 18.50 18.45
N LEU A 59 -6.16 17.50 17.62
CA LEU A 59 -6.26 16.10 18.06
C LEU A 59 -5.01 15.64 18.83
N ALA A 60 -3.83 15.98 18.33
CA ALA A 60 -2.58 15.64 18.99
C ALA A 60 -2.41 16.34 20.34
N ARG A 61 -2.70 17.64 20.41
CA ARG A 61 -2.43 18.47 21.61
C ARG A 61 -3.50 18.30 22.69
N VAL A 62 -4.78 18.36 22.31
CA VAL A 62 -5.92 18.36 23.25
C VAL A 62 -6.28 16.94 23.66
N HIS A 63 -6.39 16.03 22.66
CA HIS A 63 -6.84 14.67 22.90
C HIS A 63 -5.69 13.67 23.07
N LYS A 64 -4.42 14.15 23.01
CA LYS A 64 -3.19 13.38 23.22
C LYS A 64 -3.08 12.17 22.28
N LEU A 65 -3.65 12.27 21.10
CA LEU A 65 -3.53 11.26 20.06
C LEU A 65 -2.21 11.46 19.30
N SER A 66 -1.47 10.41 19.06
CA SER A 66 -0.19 10.48 18.33
C SER A 66 0.24 9.13 17.78
N GLY A 67 1.25 9.14 16.96
CA GLY A 67 1.88 7.93 16.43
C GLY A 67 1.30 7.49 15.10
N ARG A 68 1.25 6.19 14.89
CA ARG A 68 0.78 5.60 13.63
C ARG A 68 -0.73 5.61 13.56
N ALA A 69 -1.25 6.01 12.41
CA ALA A 69 -2.68 6.04 12.17
C ALA A 69 -3.02 5.67 10.72
N THR A 70 -4.20 5.07 10.54
CA THR A 70 -4.83 4.95 9.23
C THR A 70 -5.73 6.16 9.01
N PHE A 71 -5.59 6.80 7.87
CA PHE A 71 -6.39 7.96 7.49
C PHE A 71 -7.44 7.58 6.45
N ILE A 72 -8.61 8.18 6.57
CA ILE A 72 -9.69 8.01 5.60
C ILE A 72 -9.93 9.38 4.95
N ILE A 73 -9.86 9.43 3.62
CA ILE A 73 -10.13 10.65 2.85
C ILE A 73 -11.53 10.61 2.23
N PRO A 74 -12.20 11.78 2.12
CA PRO A 74 -13.61 11.86 1.73
C PRO A 74 -13.80 11.65 0.23
N GLY A 75 -14.98 11.14 -0.14
CA GLY A 75 -15.32 10.76 -1.51
C GLY A 75 -15.26 11.89 -2.54
N ASN A 76 -15.39 13.15 -2.14
CA ASN A 76 -15.27 14.29 -3.07
C ASN A 76 -13.83 14.53 -3.57
N GLN A 77 -12.82 13.97 -2.91
CA GLN A 77 -11.42 14.04 -3.32
C GLN A 77 -10.96 12.80 -4.08
N ILE A 78 -11.85 11.84 -4.29
CA ILE A 78 -11.54 10.52 -4.83
C ILE A 78 -12.32 10.28 -6.11
N LEU A 79 -11.63 9.80 -7.13
CA LEU A 79 -12.26 9.20 -8.30
C LEU A 79 -12.45 7.70 -8.04
N THR A 80 -13.70 7.26 -8.08
CA THR A 80 -14.05 5.83 -7.97
C THR A 80 -14.68 5.37 -9.28
N LYS A 81 -14.16 4.32 -9.89
CA LYS A 81 -14.67 3.77 -11.14
C LYS A 81 -14.58 2.24 -11.14
N THR A 82 -15.63 1.59 -11.56
CA THR A 82 -15.65 0.14 -11.80
C THR A 82 -15.57 -0.10 -13.31
N ILE A 83 -14.66 -0.97 -13.72
CA ILE A 83 -14.48 -1.40 -15.11
C ILE A 83 -14.53 -2.91 -15.21
N ARG A 84 -14.75 -3.42 -16.41
CA ARG A 84 -14.65 -4.84 -16.74
C ARG A 84 -13.51 -5.04 -17.72
N ILE A 85 -12.64 -5.99 -17.41
CA ILE A 85 -11.54 -6.42 -18.25
C ILE A 85 -11.78 -7.90 -18.63
N PRO A 86 -11.27 -8.38 -19.75
CA PRO A 86 -11.32 -9.81 -20.09
C PRO A 86 -10.68 -10.64 -18.98
N HIS A 87 -11.20 -11.87 -18.77
CA HIS A 87 -10.54 -12.81 -17.87
C HIS A 87 -9.15 -13.17 -18.40
N ILE A 88 -8.13 -12.96 -17.59
CA ILE A 88 -6.72 -13.10 -17.96
C ILE A 88 -5.94 -13.72 -16.82
N GLU A 89 -4.89 -14.46 -17.16
CA GLU A 89 -3.95 -15.00 -16.18
C GLU A 89 -3.42 -13.93 -15.21
N ALA A 90 -3.24 -14.31 -13.96
CA ALA A 90 -2.82 -13.41 -12.88
C ALA A 90 -1.51 -12.65 -13.20
N SER A 91 -0.59 -13.26 -13.94
CA SER A 91 0.69 -12.70 -14.35
C SER A 91 0.57 -11.46 -15.26
N LYS A 92 -0.46 -11.41 -16.10
CA LYS A 92 -0.71 -10.33 -17.07
C LYS A 92 -1.76 -9.33 -16.58
N ARG A 93 -2.48 -9.68 -15.52
CA ARG A 93 -3.63 -8.91 -15.03
C ARG A 93 -3.26 -7.49 -14.61
N ALA A 94 -2.17 -7.33 -13.85
CA ALA A 94 -1.70 -6.02 -13.39
C ALA A 94 -1.38 -5.06 -14.55
N GLN A 95 -0.83 -5.58 -15.64
CA GLN A 95 -0.51 -4.79 -16.83
C GLN A 95 -1.76 -4.25 -17.52
N ILE A 96 -2.77 -5.10 -17.67
CA ILE A 96 -4.02 -4.68 -18.32
C ILE A 96 -4.81 -3.74 -17.43
N ILE A 97 -4.81 -3.99 -16.12
CA ILE A 97 -5.41 -3.06 -15.16
C ILE A 97 -4.77 -1.67 -15.28
N ALA A 98 -3.44 -1.58 -15.35
CA ALA A 98 -2.75 -0.29 -15.51
C ALA A 98 -3.06 0.38 -16.85
N PHE A 99 -3.15 -0.38 -17.94
CA PHE A 99 -3.53 0.14 -19.25
C PHE A 99 -4.97 0.69 -19.26
N GLU A 100 -5.92 -0.06 -18.70
CA GLU A 100 -7.30 0.37 -18.57
C GLU A 100 -7.44 1.56 -17.61
N ALA A 101 -6.64 1.61 -16.55
CA ALA A 101 -6.59 2.77 -15.66
C ALA A 101 -6.22 4.04 -16.44
N GLN A 102 -5.22 3.96 -17.31
CA GLN A 102 -4.78 5.10 -18.12
C GLN A 102 -5.89 5.63 -19.04
N GLN A 103 -6.74 4.76 -19.59
CA GLN A 103 -7.85 5.17 -20.44
C GLN A 103 -9.06 5.69 -19.66
N ASN A 104 -9.24 5.23 -18.44
CA ASN A 104 -10.44 5.46 -17.65
C ASN A 104 -10.28 6.55 -16.58
N ILE A 105 -9.06 6.90 -16.21
CA ILE A 105 -8.75 8.02 -15.30
C ILE A 105 -8.57 9.28 -16.14
N PRO A 106 -9.29 10.40 -15.84
CA PRO A 106 -9.24 11.63 -16.63
C PRO A 106 -7.97 12.47 -16.36
N TYR A 107 -6.95 11.87 -15.75
CA TYR A 107 -5.66 12.48 -15.41
C TYR A 107 -4.52 11.54 -15.81
N PRO A 108 -3.34 12.06 -16.16
CA PRO A 108 -2.14 11.24 -16.34
C PRO A 108 -1.84 10.41 -15.07
N LEU A 109 -1.47 9.14 -15.23
CA LEU A 109 -1.24 8.24 -14.08
C LEU A 109 -0.09 8.70 -13.16
N ASN A 110 0.85 9.48 -13.66
CA ASN A 110 1.92 10.09 -12.88
C ASN A 110 1.47 11.28 -12.01
N GLU A 111 0.26 11.80 -12.24
CA GLU A 111 -0.33 12.90 -11.45
C GLU A 111 -1.32 12.40 -10.41
N VAL A 112 -1.57 11.09 -10.34
CA VAL A 112 -2.49 10.47 -9.40
C VAL A 112 -1.82 9.37 -8.61
N VAL A 113 -2.21 9.26 -7.35
CA VAL A 113 -2.02 8.03 -6.56
C VAL A 113 -3.27 7.20 -6.78
N TRP A 114 -3.10 5.96 -7.19
CA TRP A 114 -4.21 5.06 -7.46
C TRP A 114 -3.94 3.65 -6.97
N ASP A 115 -5.00 2.94 -6.68
CA ASP A 115 -4.96 1.52 -6.35
C ASP A 115 -6.21 0.84 -6.94
N SER A 116 -6.20 -0.48 -7.02
CA SER A 116 -7.28 -1.25 -7.61
C SER A 116 -7.57 -2.52 -6.82
N GLN A 117 -8.84 -2.89 -6.83
CA GLN A 117 -9.31 -4.13 -6.23
C GLN A 117 -10.16 -4.92 -7.21
N ILE A 118 -9.93 -6.23 -7.30
CA ILE A 118 -10.79 -7.14 -8.04
C ILE A 118 -12.04 -7.37 -7.20
N LEU A 119 -13.22 -7.10 -7.77
CA LEU A 119 -14.51 -7.32 -7.13
C LEU A 119 -15.07 -8.70 -7.41
N GLY A 120 -14.85 -9.22 -8.62
CA GLY A 120 -15.35 -10.52 -9.06
C GLY A 120 -14.69 -10.95 -10.36
N ASP A 121 -14.79 -12.24 -10.64
CA ASP A 121 -14.30 -12.85 -11.87
C ASP A 121 -15.27 -14.00 -12.22
N ASP A 122 -15.95 -13.88 -13.36
CA ASP A 122 -16.93 -14.89 -13.81
C ASP A 122 -16.34 -15.89 -14.84
N GLY A 123 -15.02 -15.83 -15.07
CA GLY A 123 -14.30 -16.67 -16.03
C GLY A 123 -14.35 -16.13 -17.47
N ILE A 124 -15.12 -15.08 -17.74
CA ILE A 124 -15.19 -14.37 -19.04
C ILE A 124 -14.65 -12.95 -18.85
N GLU A 125 -15.11 -12.27 -17.81
CA GLU A 125 -14.70 -10.91 -17.45
C GLU A 125 -14.30 -10.85 -15.98
N THR A 126 -13.30 -10.03 -15.69
CA THR A 126 -12.89 -9.66 -14.33
C THR A 126 -13.37 -8.24 -14.06
N GLU A 127 -14.14 -8.06 -13.00
CA GLU A 127 -14.57 -6.76 -12.57
C GLU A 127 -13.56 -6.14 -11.62
N VAL A 128 -13.12 -4.91 -11.94
CA VAL A 128 -12.07 -4.20 -11.21
C VAL A 128 -12.59 -2.83 -10.76
N LEU A 129 -12.45 -2.58 -9.48
CA LEU A 129 -12.66 -1.28 -8.87
C LEU A 129 -11.35 -0.48 -8.91
N PHE A 130 -11.39 0.71 -9.50
CA PHE A 130 -10.33 1.70 -9.45
C PHE A 130 -10.67 2.81 -8.48
N ILE A 131 -9.69 3.18 -7.70
CA ILE A 131 -9.76 4.36 -6.83
C ILE A 131 -8.51 5.17 -7.02
N ALA A 132 -8.66 6.45 -7.30
CA ALA A 132 -7.57 7.37 -7.54
C ALA A 132 -7.80 8.72 -6.85
N ALA A 133 -6.72 9.34 -6.43
CA ALA A 133 -6.69 10.71 -5.91
C ALA A 133 -5.53 11.48 -6.54
N LYS A 134 -5.63 12.80 -6.64
CA LYS A 134 -4.54 13.63 -7.16
C LYS A 134 -3.30 13.56 -6.26
N SER A 135 -2.13 13.28 -6.84
CA SER A 135 -0.87 13.11 -6.11
C SER A 135 -0.49 14.34 -5.29
N ASN A 136 -0.71 15.55 -5.83
CA ASN A 136 -0.42 16.78 -5.10
C ASN A 136 -1.25 16.90 -3.82
N ILE A 137 -2.55 16.56 -3.87
CA ILE A 137 -3.45 16.62 -2.71
C ILE A 137 -3.03 15.58 -1.67
N VAL A 138 -2.71 14.36 -2.10
CA VAL A 138 -2.31 13.28 -1.17
C VAL A 138 -0.96 13.58 -0.54
N ASN A 139 0.00 14.11 -1.30
CA ASN A 139 1.32 14.48 -0.78
C ASN A 139 1.20 15.61 0.25
N GLU A 140 0.50 16.69 -0.09
CA GLU A 140 0.26 17.81 0.82
C GLU A 140 -0.49 17.35 2.10
N PHE A 141 -1.47 16.46 1.97
CA PHE A 141 -2.13 15.84 3.11
C PHE A 141 -1.14 15.07 4.00
N CYS A 142 -0.23 14.29 3.43
CA CYS A 142 0.81 13.57 4.17
C CYS A 142 1.77 14.53 4.91
N ASP A 143 2.06 15.69 4.31
CA ASP A 143 2.88 16.72 4.95
C ASP A 143 2.17 17.29 6.19
N TYR A 144 0.88 17.59 6.10
CA TYR A 144 0.10 18.03 7.26
C TYR A 144 -0.01 16.96 8.35
N VAL A 145 -0.19 15.70 7.96
CA VAL A 145 -0.19 14.55 8.90
C VAL A 145 1.13 14.48 9.66
N SER A 146 2.25 14.54 8.95
CA SER A 146 3.59 14.55 9.54
C SER A 146 3.83 15.77 10.45
N ALA A 147 3.43 16.96 10.00
CA ALA A 147 3.57 18.20 10.76
C ALA A 147 2.72 18.21 12.05
N ALA A 148 1.63 17.44 12.08
CA ALA A 148 0.81 17.25 13.29
C ALA A 148 1.36 16.17 14.24
N GLY A 149 2.45 15.48 13.88
CA GLY A 149 3.09 14.44 14.71
C GLY A 149 2.51 13.05 14.53
N PHE A 150 1.74 12.81 13.48
CA PHE A 150 1.27 11.48 13.11
C PHE A 150 2.15 10.85 12.02
N SER A 151 2.04 9.53 11.89
CA SER A 151 2.62 8.77 10.79
C SER A 151 1.52 8.00 10.08
N ALA A 152 1.27 8.30 8.82
CA ALA A 152 0.27 7.57 8.05
C ALA A 152 0.76 6.15 7.75
N GLU A 153 0.02 5.13 8.21
CA GLU A 153 0.26 3.73 7.85
C GLU A 153 -0.46 3.33 6.57
N ALA A 154 -1.64 3.89 6.36
CA ALA A 154 -2.44 3.74 5.16
C ALA A 154 -3.34 4.97 4.97
N ILE A 155 -3.75 5.19 3.72
CA ILE A 155 -4.78 6.16 3.36
C ILE A 155 -5.88 5.40 2.63
N SER A 156 -7.04 5.31 3.26
CA SER A 156 -8.21 4.60 2.74
C SER A 156 -9.23 5.56 2.14
N ALA A 157 -10.02 5.05 1.21
CA ALA A 157 -11.06 5.80 0.52
C ALA A 157 -12.41 5.61 1.21
N ALA A 158 -13.04 6.67 1.70
CA ALA A 158 -14.35 6.62 2.35
C ALA A 158 -15.44 5.93 1.50
N THR A 159 -15.33 6.04 0.17
CA THR A 159 -16.35 5.58 -0.76
C THR A 159 -16.67 4.09 -0.69
N VAL A 160 -15.75 3.27 -0.24
CA VAL A 160 -15.89 1.79 -0.21
C VAL A 160 -16.03 1.21 1.19
N LEU A 161 -15.69 1.98 2.21
CA LEU A 161 -15.63 1.46 3.59
C LEU A 161 -17.03 1.14 4.15
N ASP A 162 -18.04 1.86 3.70
CA ASP A 162 -19.43 1.57 4.07
C ASP A 162 -19.85 0.12 3.72
N TYR A 163 -19.24 -0.48 2.67
CA TYR A 163 -19.47 -1.87 2.33
C TYR A 163 -19.01 -2.83 3.43
N ASN A 164 -17.83 -2.60 3.97
CA ASN A 164 -17.28 -3.43 5.05
C ASN A 164 -18.13 -3.31 6.31
N THR A 165 -18.52 -2.09 6.65
CA THR A 165 -19.39 -1.83 7.82
C THR A 165 -20.73 -2.52 7.64
N LEU A 166 -21.33 -2.45 6.47
CA LEU A 166 -22.60 -3.09 6.18
C LEU A 166 -22.49 -4.61 6.32
N GLN A 167 -21.43 -5.21 5.81
CA GLN A 167 -21.17 -6.65 5.94
C GLN A 167 -20.91 -7.06 7.39
N PHE A 168 -20.21 -6.23 8.16
CA PHE A 168 -19.89 -6.48 9.55
C PHE A 168 -21.11 -6.33 10.46
N ALA A 169 -21.88 -5.26 10.26
CA ALA A 169 -23.07 -4.98 11.08
C ALA A 169 -24.25 -5.92 10.76
N TYR A 170 -24.39 -6.31 9.48
CA TYR A 170 -25.51 -7.16 9.01
C TYR A 170 -24.99 -8.38 8.23
N PRO A 171 -24.34 -9.35 8.88
CA PRO A 171 -23.67 -10.48 8.22
C PRO A 171 -24.61 -11.42 7.46
N HIS A 172 -25.89 -11.38 7.76
CA HIS A 172 -26.94 -12.21 7.14
C HIS A 172 -27.84 -11.42 6.18
N LEU A 173 -27.34 -10.31 5.66
CA LEU A 173 -28.10 -9.49 4.72
C LEU A 173 -28.03 -10.09 3.32
N ASP A 174 -29.12 -10.68 2.84
CA ASP A 174 -29.21 -11.31 1.50
C ASP A 174 -29.94 -10.44 0.46
N ASP A 175 -30.59 -9.35 0.89
CA ASP A 175 -31.33 -8.46 0.03
C ASP A 175 -30.46 -7.49 -0.76
N ASP A 176 -30.98 -7.00 -1.90
CA ASP A 176 -30.44 -5.85 -2.62
C ASP A 176 -30.71 -4.58 -1.80
N VAL A 177 -29.64 -3.93 -1.36
CA VAL A 177 -29.71 -2.75 -0.48
C VAL A 177 -28.96 -1.59 -1.09
N LEU A 178 -29.52 -0.39 -0.93
CA LEU A 178 -28.83 0.88 -1.21
C LEU A 178 -28.50 1.56 0.11
N LEU A 179 -27.23 1.66 0.45
CA LEU A 179 -26.75 2.51 1.55
C LEU A 179 -26.40 3.89 0.99
N ILE A 180 -27.01 4.93 1.56
CA ILE A 180 -26.79 6.33 1.20
C ILE A 180 -26.11 7.04 2.36
N ASN A 181 -24.82 7.36 2.19
CA ASN A 181 -24.05 8.08 3.19
C ASN A 181 -23.91 9.55 2.76
N ILE A 182 -24.62 10.45 3.44
CA ILE A 182 -24.73 11.87 3.09
C ILE A 182 -23.74 12.68 3.91
N GLY A 183 -22.62 13.00 3.29
CA GLY A 183 -21.59 13.86 3.86
C GLY A 183 -21.85 15.36 3.69
N ALA A 184 -20.84 16.16 3.98
CA ALA A 184 -20.93 17.61 3.83
C ALA A 184 -20.86 18.06 2.35
N ARG A 185 -19.89 17.55 1.56
CA ARG A 185 -19.68 17.95 0.16
C ARG A 185 -20.25 16.97 -0.85
N SER A 186 -20.28 15.70 -0.51
CA SER A 186 -20.73 14.64 -1.41
C SER A 186 -21.52 13.57 -0.67
N THR A 187 -22.23 12.76 -1.44
CA THR A 187 -22.97 11.60 -0.96
C THR A 187 -22.42 10.35 -1.63
N ASN A 188 -22.09 9.34 -0.83
CA ASN A 188 -21.72 8.02 -1.30
C ASN A 188 -22.98 7.15 -1.40
N LEU A 189 -23.15 6.52 -2.54
CA LEU A 189 -24.23 5.58 -2.83
C LEU A 189 -23.60 4.21 -3.01
N LEU A 190 -23.83 3.32 -2.06
CA LEU A 190 -23.35 1.94 -2.10
C LEU A 190 -24.52 1.02 -2.41
N PHE A 191 -24.52 0.41 -3.58
CA PHE A 191 -25.44 -0.66 -3.97
C PHE A 191 -24.81 -1.99 -3.61
N ARG A 192 -25.42 -2.74 -2.75
CA ARG A 192 -25.00 -4.08 -2.35
C ARG A 192 -26.00 -5.10 -2.87
N SER A 193 -25.52 -6.14 -3.52
CA SER A 193 -26.26 -7.32 -3.95
C SER A 193 -25.54 -8.60 -3.46
N PRO A 194 -26.16 -9.79 -3.54
CA PRO A 194 -25.46 -11.05 -3.26
C PRO A 194 -24.19 -11.26 -4.10
N ASP A 195 -24.17 -10.72 -5.33
CA ASP A 195 -23.06 -10.87 -6.28
C ASP A 195 -21.92 -9.85 -6.06
N GLY A 196 -22.05 -8.93 -5.11
CA GLY A 196 -21.03 -7.92 -4.83
C GLY A 196 -21.61 -6.53 -4.56
N PHE A 197 -20.83 -5.52 -4.88
CA PHE A 197 -21.25 -4.13 -4.66
C PHE A 197 -20.89 -3.21 -5.82
N PHE A 198 -21.57 -2.07 -5.86
CA PHE A 198 -21.28 -0.98 -6.77
C PHE A 198 -21.35 0.33 -6.01
N VAL A 199 -20.37 1.21 -6.24
CA VAL A 199 -20.26 2.51 -5.56
C VAL A 199 -20.38 3.64 -6.55
N ARG A 200 -21.12 4.67 -6.17
CA ARG A 200 -21.18 5.94 -6.88
C ARG A 200 -21.12 7.10 -5.88
N ASN A 201 -20.21 8.02 -6.12
CA ASN A 201 -20.17 9.29 -5.40
C ASN A 201 -20.89 10.36 -6.22
N ILE A 202 -21.75 11.15 -5.56
CA ILE A 202 -22.41 12.31 -6.16
C ILE A 202 -21.98 13.58 -5.42
N GLN A 203 -21.73 14.65 -6.16
CA GLN A 203 -21.28 15.94 -5.62
C GLN A 203 -22.50 16.75 -5.11
N LEU A 204 -23.22 16.16 -4.16
CA LEU A 204 -24.35 16.73 -3.46
C LEU A 204 -24.28 16.30 -2.00
N GLY A 205 -24.17 17.24 -1.08
CA GLY A 205 -24.10 17.01 0.34
C GLY A 205 -24.70 18.16 1.14
N GLY A 206 -24.56 18.13 2.45
CA GLY A 206 -25.12 19.12 3.38
C GLY A 206 -24.75 20.57 3.05
N ASN A 207 -23.56 20.78 2.48
CA ASN A 207 -23.09 22.12 2.06
C ASN A 207 -23.90 22.71 0.91
N SER A 208 -24.50 21.87 0.07
CA SER A 208 -25.39 22.35 -0.99
C SER A 208 -26.66 22.98 -0.41
N LEU A 209 -27.16 22.43 0.72
CA LEU A 209 -28.25 23.06 1.46
C LEU A 209 -27.81 24.37 2.11
N THR A 210 -26.61 24.36 2.74
CA THR A 210 -26.05 25.56 3.38
C THR A 210 -25.87 26.70 2.36
N GLN A 211 -25.31 26.38 1.18
CA GLN A 211 -25.16 27.39 0.11
C GLN A 211 -26.50 27.94 -0.36
N ASN A 212 -27.49 27.08 -0.56
CA ASN A 212 -28.84 27.52 -0.94
C ASN A 212 -29.45 28.43 0.12
N ILE A 213 -29.27 28.14 1.40
CA ILE A 213 -29.69 29.02 2.50
C ILE A 213 -28.89 30.32 2.45
N ALA A 214 -27.55 30.28 2.35
CA ALA A 214 -26.69 31.47 2.28
C ALA A 214 -27.12 32.44 1.18
N ASP A 215 -27.36 31.92 -0.03
CA ASP A 215 -27.84 32.67 -1.19
C ASP A 215 -29.21 33.26 -0.96
N SER A 216 -30.10 32.52 -0.29
CA SER A 216 -31.50 32.95 -0.05
C SER A 216 -31.63 34.04 1.01
N ILE A 217 -30.72 33.99 2.05
CA ILE A 217 -30.77 34.99 3.13
C ILE A 217 -29.72 36.11 2.94
N GLY A 218 -28.85 36.01 1.92
CA GLY A 218 -27.80 36.99 1.64
C GLY A 218 -26.70 37.06 2.73
N LYS A 219 -26.38 35.90 3.34
CA LYS A 219 -25.41 35.81 4.43
C LYS A 219 -24.19 34.95 4.03
N PRO A 220 -23.04 35.13 4.69
CA PRO A 220 -21.88 34.24 4.49
C PRO A 220 -22.22 32.78 4.80
N PHE A 221 -21.54 31.87 4.13
CA PHE A 221 -21.72 30.41 4.30
C PHE A 221 -21.66 29.96 5.76
N THR A 222 -20.69 30.47 6.53
CA THR A 222 -20.51 30.12 7.95
C THR A 222 -21.70 30.49 8.82
N GLU A 223 -22.33 31.66 8.56
CA GLU A 223 -23.54 32.10 9.26
C GLU A 223 -24.75 31.25 8.84
N ALA A 224 -24.86 30.96 7.55
CA ALA A 224 -25.90 30.06 7.04
C ALA A 224 -25.79 28.64 7.56
N GLU A 225 -24.56 28.11 7.72
CA GLU A 225 -24.30 26.80 8.34
C GLU A 225 -24.76 26.77 9.79
N PHE A 226 -24.42 27.80 10.56
CA PHE A 226 -24.87 27.92 11.93
C PHE A 226 -26.41 27.97 12.03
N ILE A 227 -27.05 28.79 11.21
CA ILE A 227 -28.52 28.91 11.14
C ILE A 227 -29.14 27.55 10.75
N LYS A 228 -28.59 26.87 9.73
CA LYS A 228 -29.04 25.54 9.31
C LYS A 228 -28.98 24.54 10.46
N CYS A 229 -27.82 24.43 11.12
CA CYS A 229 -27.64 23.48 12.20
C CYS A 229 -28.58 23.78 13.38
N GLN A 230 -28.76 25.04 13.74
CA GLN A 230 -29.67 25.45 14.78
C GLN A 230 -31.16 25.18 14.41
N PHE A 231 -31.55 25.52 13.19
CA PHE A 231 -32.94 25.37 12.74
C PHE A 231 -33.37 23.91 12.63
N PHE A 232 -32.52 23.04 12.07
CA PHE A 232 -32.85 21.65 11.86
C PHE A 232 -32.39 20.74 13.02
N SER A 233 -31.99 21.31 14.16
CA SER A 233 -31.75 20.51 15.37
C SER A 233 -33.07 19.94 15.92
N ALA A 234 -32.99 18.74 16.52
CA ALA A 234 -34.22 18.06 17.02
C ALA A 234 -34.98 18.85 18.11
N GLU A 235 -34.33 19.82 18.75
CA GLU A 235 -34.90 20.62 19.84
C GLU A 235 -35.60 21.90 19.39
N SER A 236 -35.58 22.21 18.09
CA SER A 236 -36.08 23.48 17.57
C SER A 236 -37.59 23.40 17.26
N ALA A 237 -38.43 24.05 18.06
CA ALA A 237 -39.83 24.27 17.76
C ALA A 237 -39.98 25.65 17.06
N HIS A 238 -40.38 25.66 15.79
CA HIS A 238 -40.57 26.87 15.02
C HIS A 238 -42.07 27.14 14.77
N SER A 239 -42.48 28.42 14.82
CA SER A 239 -43.83 28.81 14.43
C SER A 239 -44.00 28.67 12.91
N ALA A 240 -45.13 28.11 12.49
CA ALA A 240 -45.42 27.95 11.06
C ALA A 240 -45.58 29.31 10.32
N ASP A 241 -45.82 30.39 11.04
CA ASP A 241 -46.00 31.74 10.48
C ASP A 241 -44.69 32.53 10.36
N ASP A 242 -43.55 31.97 10.82
CA ASP A 242 -42.24 32.62 10.69
C ASP A 242 -41.76 32.54 9.23
N SER A 243 -41.61 33.69 8.59
CA SER A 243 -41.14 33.81 7.20
C SER A 243 -39.74 33.24 7.02
N GLY A 244 -38.86 33.35 8.06
CA GLY A 244 -37.52 32.75 8.08
C GLY A 244 -37.62 31.23 8.09
N ALA A 245 -38.48 30.67 8.94
CA ALA A 245 -38.71 29.23 9.02
C ALA A 245 -39.27 28.67 7.69
N GLN A 246 -40.19 29.38 7.05
CA GLN A 246 -40.74 28.99 5.74
C GLN A 246 -39.65 28.98 4.65
N LEU A 247 -38.77 29.98 4.64
CA LEU A 247 -37.65 30.05 3.70
C LEU A 247 -36.68 28.86 3.88
N LEU A 248 -36.25 28.59 5.11
CA LEU A 248 -35.34 27.49 5.42
C LEU A 248 -35.97 26.14 5.05
N THR A 249 -37.24 25.95 5.36
CA THR A 249 -38.01 24.75 4.98
C THR A 249 -38.08 24.58 3.47
N SER A 250 -38.27 25.70 2.71
CA SER A 250 -38.26 25.67 1.24
C SER A 250 -36.92 25.27 0.68
N CYS A 251 -35.80 25.79 1.24
CA CYS A 251 -34.45 25.39 0.87
C CYS A 251 -34.23 23.90 1.14
N ALA A 252 -34.64 23.39 2.31
CA ALA A 252 -34.54 21.97 2.65
C ALA A 252 -35.37 21.10 1.69
N LYS A 253 -36.58 21.50 1.34
CA LYS A 253 -37.42 20.79 0.38
C LYS A 253 -36.78 20.71 -1.00
N SER A 254 -36.20 21.80 -1.48
CA SER A 254 -35.47 21.84 -2.76
C SER A 254 -34.24 20.89 -2.73
N PHE A 255 -33.49 20.87 -1.64
CA PHE A 255 -32.37 19.95 -1.45
C PHE A 255 -32.84 18.48 -1.45
N MET A 256 -33.89 18.16 -0.69
CA MET A 256 -34.46 16.80 -0.62
C MET A 256 -34.97 16.32 -1.99
N GLN A 257 -35.61 17.19 -2.75
CA GLN A 257 -36.05 16.87 -4.12
C GLN A 257 -34.89 16.58 -5.05
N ARG A 258 -33.84 17.40 -5.00
CA ARG A 258 -32.59 17.18 -5.77
C ARG A 258 -31.91 15.90 -5.37
N MET A 259 -31.81 15.61 -4.07
CA MET A 259 -31.25 14.35 -3.57
C MET A 259 -32.04 13.15 -4.10
N SER A 260 -33.37 13.20 -4.01
CA SER A 260 -34.23 12.12 -4.52
C SER A 260 -34.06 11.90 -6.03
N GLN A 261 -33.89 12.95 -6.81
CA GLN A 261 -33.63 12.86 -8.26
C GLN A 261 -32.29 12.21 -8.54
N GLU A 262 -31.22 12.58 -7.80
CA GLU A 262 -29.88 11.98 -7.96
C GLU A 262 -29.84 10.51 -7.53
N VAL A 263 -30.58 10.16 -6.47
CA VAL A 263 -30.76 8.76 -6.05
C VAL A 263 -31.47 7.97 -7.14
N THR A 264 -32.57 8.50 -7.70
CA THR A 264 -33.32 7.87 -8.82
C THR A 264 -32.41 7.63 -10.03
N ARG A 265 -31.66 8.65 -10.45
CA ARG A 265 -30.67 8.52 -11.54
C ARG A 265 -29.63 7.44 -11.26
N SER A 266 -29.18 7.37 -10.02
CA SER A 266 -28.17 6.42 -9.61
C SER A 266 -28.69 4.99 -9.61
N ILE A 267 -29.93 4.75 -9.18
CA ILE A 267 -30.59 3.45 -9.27
C ILE A 267 -30.76 3.01 -10.73
N VAL A 268 -31.19 3.91 -11.62
CA VAL A 268 -31.31 3.63 -13.05
C VAL A 268 -29.95 3.30 -13.66
N ASN A 269 -28.90 4.05 -13.30
CA ASN A 269 -27.55 3.82 -13.79
C ASN A 269 -26.99 2.48 -13.30
N TYR A 270 -27.16 2.16 -12.01
CA TYR A 270 -26.78 0.87 -11.42
C TYR A 270 -27.43 -0.29 -12.19
N ARG A 271 -28.75 -0.24 -12.39
CA ARG A 271 -29.47 -1.29 -13.12
C ARG A 271 -28.96 -1.46 -14.55
N ARG A 272 -28.63 -0.37 -15.24
CA ARG A 272 -28.11 -0.39 -16.60
C ARG A 272 -26.69 -0.98 -16.68
N GLN A 273 -25.84 -0.65 -15.72
CA GLN A 273 -24.43 -1.08 -15.72
C GLN A 273 -24.24 -2.51 -15.20
N LYS A 274 -24.98 -2.86 -14.16
CA LYS A 274 -24.82 -4.15 -13.46
C LYS A 274 -25.89 -5.18 -13.83
N GLY A 275 -26.97 -4.78 -14.46
CA GLY A 275 -28.13 -5.68 -14.70
C GLY A 275 -28.86 -6.07 -13.42
N GLY A 276 -28.50 -5.48 -12.27
CA GLY A 276 -29.06 -5.81 -10.95
C GLY A 276 -30.51 -5.41 -10.77
N ALA A 277 -31.16 -5.95 -9.76
CA ALA A 277 -32.49 -5.56 -9.34
C ALA A 277 -32.49 -4.16 -8.71
N ALA A 278 -33.65 -3.53 -8.62
CA ALA A 278 -33.80 -2.32 -7.82
C ALA A 278 -33.60 -2.66 -6.33
N PRO A 279 -32.99 -1.77 -5.54
CA PRO A 279 -32.86 -1.98 -4.10
C PRO A 279 -34.22 -2.23 -3.45
N LYS A 280 -34.30 -3.22 -2.56
CA LYS A 280 -35.53 -3.53 -1.80
C LYS A 280 -35.67 -2.67 -0.56
N ARG A 281 -34.56 -2.12 -0.07
CA ARG A 281 -34.53 -1.17 1.06
C ARG A 281 -33.41 -0.15 0.86
N ILE A 282 -33.59 0.98 1.51
CA ILE A 282 -32.58 2.05 1.57
C ILE A 282 -32.15 2.22 3.02
N LEU A 283 -30.85 2.23 3.23
CA LEU A 283 -30.25 2.55 4.52
C LEU A 283 -29.63 3.94 4.45
N LEU A 284 -29.91 4.79 5.42
CA LEU A 284 -29.39 6.14 5.50
C LEU A 284 -28.26 6.24 6.51
N ASN A 285 -27.20 6.90 6.12
CA ASN A 285 -26.06 7.22 6.97
C ASN A 285 -25.52 8.62 6.68
N GLY A 286 -24.60 9.07 7.52
CA GLY A 286 -24.01 10.39 7.42
C GLY A 286 -24.89 11.48 8.05
N ARG A 287 -24.23 12.57 8.48
CA ARG A 287 -24.93 13.66 9.18
C ARG A 287 -26.03 14.33 8.33
N GLY A 288 -25.83 14.39 7.02
CA GLY A 288 -26.85 14.96 6.11
C GLY A 288 -28.12 14.13 6.07
N ALA A 289 -28.08 12.84 6.43
CA ALA A 289 -29.25 11.97 6.50
C ALA A 289 -30.20 12.33 7.66
N LEU A 290 -29.66 12.99 8.70
CA LEU A 290 -30.45 13.44 9.86
C LEU A 290 -31.37 14.63 9.55
N LEU A 291 -31.35 15.15 8.30
CA LEU A 291 -32.27 16.19 7.89
C LEU A 291 -33.73 15.70 7.96
N GLN A 292 -34.51 16.35 8.82
CA GLN A 292 -35.90 15.97 9.06
C GLN A 292 -36.71 15.91 7.76
N GLY A 293 -37.46 14.83 7.56
CA GLY A 293 -38.32 14.60 6.39
C GLY A 293 -37.58 14.02 5.17
N LEU A 294 -36.24 13.87 5.21
CA LEU A 294 -35.51 13.32 4.08
C LEU A 294 -35.80 11.82 3.89
N ALA A 295 -35.87 11.05 4.97
CA ALA A 295 -36.20 9.63 4.92
C ALA A 295 -37.59 9.40 4.31
N ASP A 296 -38.58 10.17 4.75
CA ASP A 296 -39.94 10.09 4.24
C ASP A 296 -39.99 10.48 2.74
N GLN A 297 -39.30 11.56 2.36
CA GLN A 297 -39.23 12.01 0.96
C GLN A 297 -38.58 10.93 0.07
N LEU A 298 -37.54 10.26 0.52
CA LEU A 298 -36.91 9.18 -0.23
C LEU A 298 -37.81 7.95 -0.30
N SER A 299 -38.46 7.57 0.80
CA SER A 299 -39.42 6.45 0.83
C SER A 299 -40.57 6.65 -0.16
N ILE A 300 -41.19 7.84 -0.15
CA ILE A 300 -42.27 8.19 -1.09
C ILE A 300 -41.76 8.16 -2.54
N THR A 301 -40.58 8.72 -2.81
CA THR A 301 -40.06 8.87 -4.17
C THR A 301 -39.59 7.55 -4.76
N GLN A 302 -38.87 6.76 -3.98
CA GLN A 302 -38.30 5.47 -4.42
C GLN A 302 -39.27 4.30 -4.24
N LYS A 303 -40.33 4.45 -3.43
CA LYS A 303 -41.32 3.42 -3.10
C LYS A 303 -40.72 2.18 -2.45
N VAL A 304 -39.76 2.41 -1.57
CA VAL A 304 -39.08 1.39 -0.78
C VAL A 304 -38.95 1.85 0.67
N ASP A 305 -38.75 0.90 1.58
CA ASP A 305 -38.53 1.20 2.98
C ASP A 305 -37.16 1.89 3.16
N VAL A 306 -37.17 2.95 3.98
CA VAL A 306 -35.98 3.76 4.28
C VAL A 306 -35.75 3.73 5.79
N GLU A 307 -34.60 3.24 6.19
CA GLU A 307 -34.19 3.08 7.59
C GLU A 307 -32.85 3.77 7.84
N PHE A 308 -32.60 4.14 9.09
CA PHE A 308 -31.27 4.60 9.48
C PHE A 308 -30.33 3.41 9.68
N PHE A 309 -29.14 3.52 9.11
CA PHE A 309 -28.09 2.51 9.25
C PHE A 309 -27.45 2.59 10.63
N ASP A 310 -27.37 1.47 11.32
CA ASP A 310 -26.63 1.36 12.57
C ASP A 310 -25.30 0.66 12.36
N PRO A 311 -24.19 1.41 12.22
CA PRO A 311 -22.84 0.85 12.04
C PRO A 311 -22.28 0.22 13.31
N LEU A 312 -22.88 0.49 14.48
CA LEU A 312 -22.41 0.05 15.81
C LEU A 312 -22.99 -1.28 16.26
N GLN A 313 -23.81 -1.94 15.44
CA GLN A 313 -24.59 -3.10 15.84
C GLN A 313 -23.75 -4.24 16.46
N ASN A 314 -22.52 -4.44 15.97
CA ASN A 314 -21.61 -5.49 16.47
C ASN A 314 -20.32 -4.89 17.06
N VAL A 315 -20.42 -3.66 17.60
CA VAL A 315 -19.29 -2.92 18.16
C VAL A 315 -19.52 -2.68 19.64
N THR A 316 -18.53 -2.98 20.46
CA THR A 316 -18.54 -2.63 21.88
C THR A 316 -18.02 -1.21 22.06
N LEU A 317 -18.71 -0.39 22.83
CA LEU A 317 -18.29 0.98 23.14
C LEU A 317 -17.79 1.06 24.58
N ASP A 318 -16.73 1.83 24.82
CA ASP A 318 -16.35 2.20 26.19
C ASP A 318 -17.50 2.96 26.85
N GLY A 319 -17.75 2.70 28.14
CA GLY A 319 -18.90 3.25 28.86
C GLY A 319 -18.98 4.78 28.97
N ALA A 320 -17.93 5.49 28.52
CA ALA A 320 -17.94 6.94 28.40
C ALA A 320 -18.59 7.43 27.07
N ILE A 321 -18.87 6.52 26.14
CA ILE A 321 -19.42 6.85 24.81
C ILE A 321 -20.91 6.53 24.80
N ASP A 322 -21.75 7.54 24.51
CA ASP A 322 -23.22 7.36 24.44
C ASP A 322 -23.62 6.61 23.16
N SER A 323 -23.94 5.32 23.31
CA SER A 323 -24.36 4.44 22.20
C SER A 323 -25.71 4.80 21.58
N SER A 324 -26.55 5.58 22.27
CA SER A 324 -27.89 5.96 21.80
C SER A 324 -27.87 7.15 20.84
N SER A 325 -26.75 7.83 20.71
CA SER A 325 -26.60 9.05 19.87
C SER A 325 -26.66 8.71 18.38
N GLU A 326 -27.73 9.11 17.70
CA GLU A 326 -27.81 9.02 16.22
C GLU A 326 -26.68 9.84 15.53
N MET A 327 -26.25 10.93 16.18
CA MET A 327 -25.09 11.70 15.73
C MET A 327 -23.82 10.85 15.71
N LEU A 328 -23.60 10.03 16.73
CA LEU A 328 -22.46 9.10 16.80
C LEU A 328 -22.51 8.08 15.66
N LYS A 329 -23.66 7.42 15.49
CA LYS A 329 -23.86 6.42 14.43
C LYS A 329 -23.60 6.98 13.05
N SER A 330 -24.05 8.22 12.81
CA SER A 330 -23.88 8.88 11.51
C SER A 330 -22.43 9.26 11.15
N GLN A 331 -21.47 9.11 12.06
CA GLN A 331 -20.07 9.53 11.88
C GLN A 331 -19.05 8.38 11.94
N THR A 332 -19.50 7.18 12.29
CA THR A 332 -18.59 6.07 12.62
C THR A 332 -18.50 5.01 11.54
N SER A 333 -19.39 5.02 10.53
CA SER A 333 -19.45 3.96 9.53
C SER A 333 -18.10 3.72 8.83
N GLU A 334 -17.49 4.72 8.27
CA GLU A 334 -16.22 4.56 7.55
C GLU A 334 -15.08 4.10 8.48
N ILE A 335 -15.09 4.57 9.73
CA ILE A 335 -14.10 4.17 10.74
C ILE A 335 -14.23 2.68 11.05
N ILE A 336 -15.47 2.20 11.26
CA ILE A 336 -15.74 0.78 11.50
C ILE A 336 -15.42 -0.04 10.27
N GLY A 337 -15.73 0.46 9.07
CA GLY A 337 -15.43 -0.20 7.81
C GLY A 337 -13.94 -0.41 7.58
N GLU A 338 -13.11 0.54 8.00
CA GLU A 338 -11.66 0.34 8.01
C GLU A 338 -11.22 -0.62 9.12
N ALA A 339 -11.80 -0.49 10.30
CA ALA A 339 -11.47 -1.32 11.45
C ALA A 339 -11.78 -2.80 11.22
N CYS A 340 -12.95 -3.11 10.65
CA CYS A 340 -13.39 -4.49 10.40
C CYS A 340 -12.84 -5.11 9.11
N ARG A 341 -12.00 -4.40 8.35
CA ARG A 341 -11.49 -4.84 7.07
C ARG A 341 -10.82 -6.22 7.08
N GLU A 342 -10.14 -6.57 8.16
CA GLU A 342 -9.51 -7.89 8.32
C GLU A 342 -10.49 -8.98 8.80
N MET A 343 -11.70 -8.60 9.24
CA MET A 343 -12.71 -9.50 9.80
C MET A 343 -13.79 -9.88 8.78
N VAL A 344 -13.96 -9.06 7.74
CA VAL A 344 -14.97 -9.24 6.70
C VAL A 344 -14.39 -9.98 5.52
N ALA A 345 -15.06 -11.03 5.07
CA ALA A 345 -14.68 -11.74 3.85
C ALA A 345 -14.87 -10.84 2.63
N ASN A 346 -13.89 -10.82 1.71
CA ASN A 346 -13.91 -9.97 0.51
C ASN A 346 -14.06 -8.47 0.82
N ALA A 347 -13.49 -8.02 1.93
CA ALA A 347 -13.55 -6.63 2.34
C ALA A 347 -13.07 -5.69 1.22
N ALA A 348 -13.79 -4.60 1.04
CA ALA A 348 -13.39 -3.54 0.14
C ALA A 348 -12.29 -2.68 0.77
N GLY A 349 -11.28 -2.34 0.01
CA GLY A 349 -10.25 -1.43 0.50
C GLY A 349 -9.06 -1.30 -0.44
N VAL A 350 -8.61 -0.07 -0.52
CA VAL A 350 -7.43 0.35 -1.27
C VAL A 350 -6.51 1.15 -0.36
N ASN A 351 -5.27 1.31 -0.77
CA ASN A 351 -4.31 2.13 -0.07
C ASN A 351 -3.76 3.21 -0.99
N LEU A 352 -4.18 4.45 -0.77
CA LEU A 352 -3.74 5.63 -1.51
C LEU A 352 -2.52 6.31 -0.88
N LEU A 353 -1.78 5.62 -0.02
CA LEU A 353 -0.52 6.14 0.51
C LEU A 353 0.53 6.16 -0.62
N PRO A 354 1.25 7.28 -0.86
CA PRO A 354 2.28 7.36 -1.88
C PRO A 354 3.33 6.26 -1.73
N GLU A 355 3.77 5.70 -2.85
CA GLU A 355 4.67 4.54 -2.87
C GLU A 355 5.99 4.80 -2.14
N GLU A 356 6.50 6.03 -2.22
CA GLU A 356 7.71 6.45 -1.52
C GLU A 356 7.55 6.32 0.01
N ILE A 357 6.41 6.76 0.55
CA ILE A 357 6.10 6.66 1.98
C ILE A 357 5.89 5.19 2.35
N GLN A 358 5.20 4.40 1.51
CA GLN A 358 5.03 2.96 1.74
C GLN A 358 6.39 2.24 1.81
N ARG A 359 7.30 2.52 0.88
CA ARG A 359 8.66 1.97 0.86
C ARG A 359 9.44 2.37 2.12
N ALA A 360 9.35 3.63 2.53
CA ALA A 360 9.99 4.12 3.75
C ALA A 360 9.46 3.42 5.01
N LEU A 361 8.15 3.19 5.12
CA LEU A 361 7.54 2.45 6.22
C LEU A 361 7.99 0.99 6.27
N LEU A 362 8.02 0.31 5.12
CA LEU A 362 8.51 -1.06 5.01
C LEU A 362 9.98 -1.16 5.41
N PHE A 363 10.79 -0.19 5.00
CA PHE A 363 12.20 -0.13 5.41
C PHE A 363 12.34 0.14 6.90
N ALA A 364 11.56 1.07 7.46
CA ALA A 364 11.55 1.37 8.88
C ALA A 364 11.16 0.16 9.75
N ARG A 365 10.20 -0.67 9.30
CA ARG A 365 9.85 -1.94 9.95
C ARG A 365 10.99 -2.97 9.93
N LYS A 366 11.78 -3.00 8.84
CA LYS A 366 12.92 -3.93 8.69
C LYS A 366 14.18 -3.43 9.39
N LYS A 367 14.31 -2.12 9.63
CA LYS A 367 15.49 -1.49 10.23
C LYS A 367 15.96 -2.14 11.54
N PRO A 368 15.09 -2.43 12.56
CA PRO A 368 15.54 -3.06 13.80
C PRO A 368 16.11 -4.47 13.54
N PHE A 369 15.51 -5.24 12.64
CA PHE A 369 16.01 -6.57 12.28
C PHE A 369 17.35 -6.50 11.54
N LEU A 370 17.52 -5.51 10.67
CA LEU A 370 18.78 -5.25 9.97
C LEU A 370 19.87 -4.82 10.97
N MET A 371 19.53 -4.01 11.97
CA MET A 371 20.47 -3.64 13.04
C MET A 371 20.90 -4.88 13.85
N VAL A 372 19.94 -5.71 14.26
CA VAL A 372 20.25 -6.96 14.98
C VAL A 372 21.12 -7.88 14.12
N ALA A 373 20.77 -8.05 12.85
CA ALA A 373 21.56 -8.85 11.91
C ALA A 373 22.98 -8.30 11.75
N ALA A 374 23.15 -6.98 11.64
CA ALA A 374 24.45 -6.34 11.56
C ALA A 374 25.27 -6.54 12.85
N VAL A 375 24.66 -6.41 14.02
CA VAL A 375 25.30 -6.70 15.31
C VAL A 375 25.69 -8.17 15.42
N CYS A 376 24.81 -9.09 15.05
CA CYS A 376 25.12 -10.53 15.03
C CYS A 376 26.31 -10.82 14.11
N LEU A 377 26.30 -10.23 12.91
CA LEU A 377 27.39 -10.41 11.94
C LEU A 377 28.73 -9.85 12.45
N ALA A 378 28.69 -8.71 13.14
CA ALA A 378 29.87 -8.11 13.78
C ALA A 378 30.40 -8.95 14.96
N LEU A 379 29.51 -9.71 15.62
CA LEU A 379 29.91 -10.58 16.74
C LEU A 379 30.46 -11.95 16.29
N VAL A 380 30.18 -12.38 15.05
CA VAL A 380 30.66 -13.69 14.51
C VAL A 380 32.16 -13.87 14.63
N PRO A 381 33.03 -12.89 14.36
CA PRO A 381 34.46 -13.09 14.48
C PRO A 381 34.98 -13.19 15.94
N LEU A 382 34.21 -12.74 16.94
CA LEU A 382 34.66 -12.72 18.34
C LEU A 382 34.96 -14.10 18.92
N PRO A 383 34.12 -15.14 18.78
CA PRO A 383 34.43 -16.48 19.28
C PRO A 383 35.62 -17.07 18.55
N PHE A 384 35.79 -16.83 17.25
CA PHE A 384 36.97 -17.28 16.50
C PHE A 384 38.24 -16.57 16.97
N TRP A 385 38.16 -15.26 17.23
CA TRP A 385 39.26 -14.50 17.81
C TRP A 385 39.60 -14.98 19.22
N ALA A 386 38.60 -15.24 20.07
CA ALA A 386 38.81 -15.76 21.42
C ALA A 386 39.44 -17.17 21.39
N ALA A 387 38.94 -18.07 20.54
CA ALA A 387 39.47 -19.40 20.34
C ALA A 387 40.92 -19.36 19.80
N PHE A 388 41.19 -18.48 18.84
CA PHE A 388 42.51 -18.26 18.28
C PHE A 388 43.49 -17.72 19.34
N LYS A 389 43.06 -16.77 20.17
CA LYS A 389 43.85 -16.24 21.29
C LYS A 389 44.17 -17.32 22.33
N GLN A 390 43.15 -18.13 22.67
CA GLN A 390 43.32 -19.23 23.63
C GLN A 390 44.26 -20.34 23.07
N ALA A 391 44.09 -20.67 21.79
CA ALA A 391 44.97 -21.61 21.11
C ALA A 391 46.43 -21.10 21.06
N ASN A 392 46.63 -19.82 20.72
CA ASN A 392 47.95 -19.19 20.72
C ASN A 392 48.61 -19.20 22.12
N GLN A 393 47.86 -18.96 23.19
CA GLN A 393 48.39 -19.06 24.55
C GLN A 393 48.78 -20.49 24.89
N SER A 394 47.94 -21.48 24.58
CA SER A 394 48.23 -22.90 24.78
C SER A 394 49.41 -23.37 23.95
N TYR A 395 49.55 -22.90 22.70
CA TYR A 395 50.73 -23.19 21.88
C TYR A 395 52.01 -22.55 22.43
N ALA A 396 51.94 -21.32 22.97
CA ALA A 396 53.07 -20.65 23.57
C ALA A 396 53.59 -21.40 24.83
N GLU A 397 52.65 -21.87 25.68
CA GLU A 397 53.00 -22.69 26.85
C GLU A 397 53.63 -24.05 26.44
N HIS A 398 53.05 -24.71 25.43
CA HIS A 398 53.59 -25.96 24.91
C HIS A 398 55.00 -25.80 24.26
N ILE A 399 55.18 -24.67 23.54
CA ILE A 399 56.50 -24.36 22.95
C ILE A 399 57.52 -24.12 24.02
N GLN A 400 57.22 -23.43 25.12
CA GLN A 400 58.13 -23.23 26.24
C GLN A 400 58.49 -24.53 26.91
N VAL A 401 57.56 -25.45 27.13
CA VAL A 401 57.79 -26.76 27.69
C VAL A 401 58.63 -27.63 26.74
N LEU A 402 58.31 -27.58 25.43
CA LEU A 402 59.09 -28.30 24.42
C LEU A 402 60.53 -27.75 24.28
N GLU A 403 60.68 -26.42 24.25
CA GLU A 403 61.98 -25.79 24.18
C GLU A 403 62.89 -26.18 25.39
N SER A 404 62.29 -26.15 26.60
CA SER A 404 63.03 -26.56 27.81
C SER A 404 63.41 -28.05 27.82
N SER A 405 62.63 -28.91 27.18
CA SER A 405 62.84 -30.36 27.11
C SER A 405 63.81 -30.81 25.99
N VAL A 406 63.88 -30.01 24.92
CA VAL A 406 64.60 -30.34 23.69
C VAL A 406 65.95 -29.65 23.60
N GLN A 407 66.18 -28.59 24.41
CA GLN A 407 67.46 -27.86 24.41
C GLN A 407 68.68 -28.72 24.64
N PRO A 408 68.70 -29.73 25.55
CA PRO A 408 69.89 -30.54 25.73
C PRO A 408 70.15 -31.56 24.62
N LEU A 409 69.17 -31.85 23.78
CA LEU A 409 69.31 -32.81 22.67
C LEU A 409 69.62 -32.15 21.30
N ARG A 410 69.44 -30.88 21.18
CA ARG A 410 69.60 -30.14 19.91
C ARG A 410 71.04 -29.68 19.62
N SER A 411 71.88 -29.62 20.63
CA SER A 411 73.29 -29.16 20.42
C SER A 411 74.13 -30.09 19.55
N TYR A 412 73.74 -31.34 19.37
CA TYR A 412 74.48 -32.27 18.55
C TYR A 412 73.86 -32.71 17.23
N GLN A 413 72.59 -32.44 17.02
CA GLN A 413 71.94 -32.79 15.76
C GLN A 413 71.59 -31.57 14.87
N ALA A 414 71.70 -30.36 15.42
CA ALA A 414 71.23 -29.13 14.71
C ALA A 414 72.14 -28.74 13.53
N GLU A 415 73.40 -29.01 13.57
CA GLU A 415 74.32 -28.54 12.52
C GLU A 415 74.22 -29.26 11.17
N ILE A 416 73.72 -30.48 11.14
CA ILE A 416 73.65 -31.25 9.87
C ILE A 416 72.25 -31.27 9.23
N ARG A 417 71.20 -31.10 10.02
CA ARG A 417 69.81 -31.17 9.47
C ARG A 417 69.25 -29.83 9.01
N ASP A 418 69.76 -28.73 9.52
CA ASP A 418 69.21 -27.38 9.30
C ASP A 418 69.35 -26.91 7.84
N TYR A 419 70.44 -27.33 7.17
CA TYR A 419 70.66 -26.92 5.77
C TYR A 419 69.83 -27.71 4.73
N GLN A 420 69.39 -28.91 5.04
CA GLN A 420 68.66 -29.73 4.08
C GLN A 420 67.15 -29.55 4.14
N GLN A 421 66.58 -29.26 5.33
CA GLN A 421 65.11 -29.13 5.46
C GLN A 421 64.55 -27.72 5.13
N THR A 422 65.36 -26.69 5.28
CA THR A 422 64.93 -25.30 5.04
C THR A 422 64.71 -25.03 3.57
N ALA A 423 65.44 -25.66 2.68
CA ALA A 423 65.27 -25.44 1.22
C ALA A 423 64.04 -26.15 0.64
N GLU A 424 63.68 -27.33 1.20
CA GLU A 424 62.54 -28.11 0.68
C GLU A 424 61.17 -27.61 1.18
N ALA A 425 61.05 -27.15 2.44
CA ALA A 425 59.84 -26.60 3.03
C ALA A 425 59.44 -25.27 2.43
N SER A 426 60.44 -24.43 2.07
CA SER A 426 60.17 -23.15 1.43
C SER A 426 59.58 -23.28 0.03
N HIS A 427 59.92 -24.33 -0.69
CA HIS A 427 59.42 -24.54 -2.06
C HIS A 427 57.97 -25.03 -2.09
N GLN A 428 57.55 -25.83 -1.11
CA GLN A 428 56.16 -26.32 -1.02
C GLN A 428 55.19 -25.24 -0.50
N ALA A 429 55.62 -24.40 0.45
CA ALA A 429 54.80 -23.31 0.97
C ALA A 429 54.50 -22.24 -0.10
N ILE A 430 55.43 -21.95 -0.97
CA ILE A 430 55.27 -20.99 -2.07
C ILE A 430 54.23 -21.48 -3.10
N GLN A 431 54.18 -22.77 -3.39
CA GLN A 431 53.22 -23.33 -4.32
C GLN A 431 51.79 -23.37 -3.79
N GLN A 432 51.58 -23.65 -2.50
CA GLN A 432 50.23 -23.65 -1.90
C GLN A 432 49.63 -22.25 -1.76
N VAL A 433 50.46 -21.27 -1.39
CA VAL A 433 50.00 -19.87 -1.31
C VAL A 433 49.65 -19.28 -2.70
N LYS A 434 50.38 -19.67 -3.73
CA LYS A 434 50.10 -19.27 -5.10
C LYS A 434 48.75 -19.78 -5.63
N GLY A 435 48.37 -21.01 -5.24
CA GLY A 435 47.08 -21.60 -5.65
C GLY A 435 45.88 -20.89 -5.03
N LEU A 436 45.93 -20.58 -3.74
CA LEU A 436 44.86 -19.91 -3.00
C LEU A 436 44.67 -18.43 -3.39
N VAL A 437 45.76 -17.76 -3.77
CA VAL A 437 45.69 -16.35 -4.21
C VAL A 437 45.08 -16.22 -5.60
N ASN A 438 45.32 -17.19 -6.46
CA ASN A 438 44.82 -17.17 -7.84
C ASN A 438 43.30 -17.39 -7.89
N SER A 439 42.73 -18.31 -7.12
CA SER A 439 41.29 -18.55 -7.12
C SER A 439 40.47 -17.34 -6.61
N LYS A 440 40.96 -16.67 -5.57
CA LYS A 440 40.33 -15.47 -5.06
C LYS A 440 40.41 -14.28 -6.04
N SER A 441 41.45 -14.25 -6.86
CA SER A 441 41.59 -13.23 -7.91
C SER A 441 40.65 -13.46 -9.09
N ASN A 442 40.35 -14.73 -9.38
CA ASN A 442 39.46 -15.09 -10.49
C ASN A 442 38.03 -14.64 -10.24
N TRP A 443 37.50 -14.80 -9.02
CA TRP A 443 36.19 -14.28 -8.66
C TRP A 443 36.07 -12.77 -8.82
N ILE A 444 37.10 -12.02 -8.39
CA ILE A 444 37.11 -10.56 -8.51
C ILE A 444 37.12 -10.14 -9.99
N ARG A 445 37.91 -10.83 -10.82
CA ARG A 445 37.98 -10.56 -12.25
C ARG A 445 36.65 -10.94 -12.93
N PHE A 446 36.11 -12.10 -12.62
CA PHE A 446 34.81 -12.53 -13.13
C PHE A 446 33.69 -11.53 -12.81
N PHE A 447 33.62 -11.07 -11.56
CA PHE A 447 32.65 -10.04 -11.21
C PHE A 447 32.91 -8.69 -11.89
N ALA A 448 34.17 -8.33 -12.11
CA ALA A 448 34.50 -7.12 -12.84
C ALA A 448 34.09 -7.22 -14.32
N GLU A 449 34.32 -8.39 -14.95
CA GLU A 449 33.85 -8.64 -16.31
C GLU A 449 32.32 -8.68 -16.39
N LEU A 450 31.66 -9.33 -15.45
CA LEU A 450 30.21 -9.37 -15.33
C LEU A 450 29.63 -7.95 -15.20
N GLN A 451 30.24 -7.12 -14.34
CA GLN A 451 29.84 -5.73 -14.16
C GLN A 451 30.06 -4.91 -15.45
N GLU A 452 31.17 -5.11 -16.12
CA GLU A 452 31.46 -4.43 -17.38
C GLU A 452 30.47 -4.85 -18.48
N SER A 453 30.16 -6.13 -18.57
CA SER A 453 29.18 -6.68 -19.51
C SER A 453 27.78 -6.12 -19.28
N LEU A 454 27.35 -6.01 -18.03
CA LEU A 454 26.09 -5.39 -17.66
C LEU A 454 26.07 -3.88 -17.96
N TYR A 455 27.20 -3.20 -17.75
CA TYR A 455 27.31 -1.78 -18.01
C TYR A 455 27.24 -1.47 -19.52
N GLN A 456 27.83 -2.35 -20.35
CA GLN A 456 27.80 -2.20 -21.81
C GLN A 456 26.43 -2.51 -22.43
N ALA A 457 25.65 -3.37 -21.78
CA ALA A 457 24.35 -3.78 -22.30
C ALA A 457 23.25 -2.75 -22.07
N GLU A 458 23.50 -1.70 -21.27
CA GLU A 458 22.53 -0.67 -20.86
C GLU A 458 21.13 -1.22 -20.47
N ASP A 459 20.48 -0.59 -19.52
CA ASP A 459 19.11 -0.96 -19.11
C ASP A 459 18.91 -2.42 -18.63
N VAL A 460 19.95 -3.06 -18.10
CA VAL A 460 19.95 -4.44 -17.57
C VAL A 460 20.33 -4.44 -16.09
N TRP A 461 19.63 -5.21 -15.28
CA TRP A 461 20.02 -5.48 -13.89
C TRP A 461 19.90 -6.96 -13.56
N LEU A 462 20.67 -7.38 -12.57
CA LEU A 462 20.64 -8.74 -12.06
C LEU A 462 19.80 -8.83 -10.81
N ASP A 463 18.98 -9.86 -10.74
CA ASP A 463 18.19 -10.21 -9.56
C ASP A 463 18.88 -11.28 -8.73
N THR A 464 19.35 -12.34 -9.38
CA THR A 464 20.02 -13.43 -8.70
C THR A 464 21.26 -13.91 -9.46
N LEU A 465 22.24 -14.36 -8.71
CA LEU A 465 23.40 -15.06 -9.22
C LEU A 465 23.63 -16.30 -8.35
N ASN A 466 23.39 -17.47 -8.91
CA ASN A 466 23.53 -18.74 -8.24
C ASN A 466 24.71 -19.53 -8.84
N VAL A 467 25.54 -20.09 -7.97
CA VAL A 467 26.65 -20.95 -8.39
C VAL A 467 26.32 -22.38 -8.03
N ILE A 468 26.20 -23.22 -9.04
CA ILE A 468 25.93 -24.65 -8.92
C ILE A 468 27.26 -25.39 -9.14
N ARG A 469 27.63 -26.21 -8.19
CA ARG A 469 28.79 -27.06 -8.32
C ARG A 469 28.36 -28.49 -8.64
N GLU A 470 28.76 -28.98 -9.79
CA GLU A 470 28.60 -30.37 -10.16
C GLU A 470 29.92 -31.11 -10.02
N GLN A 471 29.91 -32.25 -9.38
CA GLN A 471 31.09 -33.10 -9.23
C GLN A 471 30.96 -34.29 -10.17
N ALA A 472 31.80 -34.35 -11.17
CA ALA A 472 31.86 -35.47 -12.09
C ALA A 472 32.40 -36.72 -11.40
N ALA A 473 32.12 -37.90 -11.94
CA ALA A 473 32.52 -39.19 -11.38
C ALA A 473 34.05 -39.41 -11.37
N ASP A 474 34.80 -38.61 -12.11
CA ASP A 474 36.27 -38.58 -12.14
C ASP A 474 36.90 -37.67 -11.08
N GLY A 475 36.09 -37.02 -10.24
CA GLY A 475 36.52 -36.10 -9.19
C GLY A 475 36.74 -34.65 -9.66
N THR A 476 36.58 -34.35 -10.95
CA THR A 476 36.61 -32.96 -11.44
C THR A 476 35.34 -32.24 -11.03
N SER A 477 35.47 -31.00 -10.59
CA SER A 477 34.33 -30.14 -10.26
C SER A 477 34.10 -29.17 -11.42
N SER A 478 32.92 -29.20 -12.02
CA SER A 478 32.47 -28.16 -12.90
C SER A 478 31.61 -27.17 -12.10
N TYR A 479 31.68 -25.93 -12.48
CA TYR A 479 30.87 -24.86 -11.90
C TYR A 479 29.96 -24.29 -13.00
N GLU A 480 28.68 -24.17 -12.68
CA GLU A 480 27.71 -23.51 -13.49
C GLU A 480 27.23 -22.26 -12.73
N VAL A 481 27.27 -21.13 -13.38
CA VAL A 481 26.79 -19.86 -12.81
C VAL A 481 25.48 -19.51 -13.51
N VAL A 482 24.40 -19.58 -12.75
CA VAL A 482 23.08 -19.15 -13.21
C VAL A 482 22.90 -17.69 -12.88
N VAL A 483 22.71 -16.90 -13.91
CA VAL A 483 22.54 -15.44 -13.83
C VAL A 483 21.12 -15.11 -14.24
N GLU A 484 20.34 -14.59 -13.32
CA GLU A 484 18.96 -14.16 -13.58
C GLU A 484 18.86 -12.64 -13.41
N GLY A 485 18.12 -12.01 -14.25
CA GLY A 485 17.95 -10.56 -14.23
C GLY A 485 16.83 -10.12 -15.15
N GLU A 486 16.72 -8.82 -15.30
CA GLU A 486 15.70 -8.19 -16.11
C GLU A 486 16.33 -7.16 -17.06
N LEU A 487 15.80 -7.08 -18.26
CA LEU A 487 16.13 -6.12 -19.29
C LEU A 487 14.97 -5.14 -19.45
N LEU A 488 15.21 -3.85 -19.34
CA LEU A 488 14.22 -2.82 -19.59
C LEU A 488 14.02 -2.63 -21.10
N VAL A 489 12.79 -2.79 -21.56
CA VAL A 489 12.43 -2.58 -22.95
C VAL A 489 11.89 -1.16 -23.14
N ARG A 490 12.63 -0.32 -23.86
CA ARG A 490 12.20 1.05 -24.17
C ARG A 490 11.28 1.05 -25.38
N GLU A 491 10.21 1.83 -25.31
CA GLU A 491 9.32 2.07 -26.44
C GLU A 491 10.05 2.91 -27.52
N SER A 492 9.73 2.62 -28.79
CA SER A 492 10.33 3.34 -29.91
C SER A 492 10.00 4.83 -29.88
N ALA A 493 10.98 5.68 -30.13
CA ALA A 493 10.88 7.14 -30.14
C ALA A 493 9.88 7.72 -31.18
N ASN A 494 9.23 6.88 -31.97
CA ASN A 494 8.35 7.29 -33.08
C ASN A 494 6.85 7.24 -32.78
N GLY A 495 6.43 7.02 -31.51
CA GLY A 495 5.02 7.18 -31.10
C GLY A 495 4.03 6.15 -31.69
N THR A 496 4.50 5.04 -32.21
CA THR A 496 3.70 3.86 -32.52
C THR A 496 4.00 2.80 -31.47
N ASP A 497 2.96 2.18 -30.90
CA ASP A 497 3.02 1.13 -29.86
C ASP A 497 3.82 -0.14 -30.24
N ASP A 498 4.76 -0.05 -31.17
CA ASP A 498 5.61 -1.14 -31.63
C ASP A 498 6.97 -1.06 -30.93
N ILE A 499 7.29 -2.13 -30.21
CA ILE A 499 8.62 -2.39 -29.68
C ILE A 499 9.58 -2.48 -30.87
N ASP A 500 10.68 -1.78 -30.80
CA ASP A 500 11.75 -1.88 -31.81
C ASP A 500 12.42 -3.27 -31.66
N GLU A 501 11.86 -4.26 -32.38
CA GLU A 501 12.34 -5.65 -32.33
C GLU A 501 13.81 -5.78 -32.77
N ASP A 502 14.27 -4.93 -33.67
CA ASP A 502 15.66 -4.95 -34.13
C ASP A 502 16.61 -4.41 -33.05
N ALA A 503 16.21 -3.33 -32.37
CA ALA A 503 16.99 -2.77 -31.24
C ALA A 503 17.04 -3.75 -30.07
N LEU A 504 15.92 -4.36 -29.73
CA LEU A 504 15.84 -5.37 -28.67
C LEU A 504 16.66 -6.62 -28.99
N SER A 505 16.58 -7.11 -30.22
CA SER A 505 17.37 -8.26 -30.67
C SER A 505 18.87 -7.99 -30.60
N ASN A 506 19.29 -6.79 -31.01
CA ASN A 506 20.69 -6.37 -30.91
C ASN A 506 21.17 -6.26 -29.46
N GLN A 507 20.33 -5.77 -28.57
CA GLN A 507 20.64 -5.63 -27.15
C GLN A 507 20.77 -6.99 -26.46
N ILE A 508 19.88 -7.93 -26.78
CA ILE A 508 19.93 -9.32 -26.32
C ILE A 508 21.20 -10.01 -26.85
N GLU A 509 21.51 -9.86 -28.12
CA GLU A 509 22.69 -10.45 -28.74
C GLU A 509 23.99 -9.86 -28.16
N SER A 510 24.01 -8.55 -27.89
CA SER A 510 25.12 -7.88 -27.22
C SER A 510 25.35 -8.40 -25.80
N LEU A 511 24.27 -8.57 -25.01
CA LEU A 511 24.35 -9.12 -23.66
C LEU A 511 24.91 -10.54 -23.69
N PHE A 512 24.42 -11.37 -24.61
CA PHE A 512 24.86 -12.75 -24.77
C PHE A 512 26.33 -12.86 -25.16
N THR A 513 26.72 -12.09 -26.16
CA THR A 513 28.08 -12.11 -26.67
C THR A 513 29.07 -11.66 -25.59
N SER A 514 28.69 -10.66 -24.81
CA SER A 514 29.55 -10.17 -23.72
C SER A 514 29.76 -11.19 -22.61
N PHE A 515 28.77 -12.00 -22.28
CA PHE A 515 28.94 -13.10 -21.32
C PHE A 515 29.71 -14.29 -21.90
N ALA A 516 29.49 -14.59 -23.17
CA ALA A 516 30.19 -15.68 -23.86
C ALA A 516 31.67 -15.40 -24.10
N ASP A 517 32.06 -14.11 -24.21
CA ASP A 517 33.44 -13.67 -24.42
C ASP A 517 34.29 -13.60 -23.15
N SER A 518 33.71 -13.90 -21.97
CA SER A 518 34.45 -13.94 -20.71
C SER A 518 35.55 -15.00 -20.75
N GLU A 519 36.76 -14.66 -20.30
CA GLU A 519 37.88 -15.58 -20.22
C GLU A 519 37.65 -16.77 -19.26
N PHE A 520 36.59 -16.71 -18.43
CA PHE A 520 36.23 -17.74 -17.44
C PHE A 520 35.10 -18.66 -17.91
N ILE A 521 34.44 -18.37 -19.01
CA ILE A 521 33.27 -19.10 -19.48
C ILE A 521 33.60 -19.90 -20.74
N VAL A 522 33.27 -21.19 -20.73
CA VAL A 522 33.49 -22.11 -21.86
C VAL A 522 32.27 -22.15 -22.77
N SER A 523 31.08 -22.11 -22.19
CA SER A 523 29.83 -22.14 -22.95
C SER A 523 28.71 -21.46 -22.17
N SER A 524 27.78 -20.86 -22.88
CA SER A 524 26.54 -20.32 -22.34
C SER A 524 25.36 -21.03 -23.01
N HIS A 525 24.30 -21.29 -22.24
CA HIS A 525 23.06 -21.82 -22.79
C HIS A 525 22.07 -20.69 -23.03
N SER A 526 21.32 -20.81 -24.12
CA SER A 526 20.33 -19.80 -24.52
C SER A 526 19.32 -19.52 -23.41
N PRO A 527 19.01 -18.25 -23.14
CA PRO A 527 18.07 -17.90 -22.10
C PRO A 527 16.63 -18.24 -22.46
N ASP A 528 15.87 -18.53 -21.44
CA ASP A 528 14.42 -18.50 -21.51
C ASP A 528 13.93 -17.09 -21.22
N PHE A 529 13.20 -16.50 -22.17
CA PHE A 529 12.61 -15.18 -22.02
C PHE A 529 11.11 -15.28 -21.85
N THR A 530 10.58 -14.63 -20.80
CA THR A 530 9.14 -14.49 -20.59
C THR A 530 8.81 -13.04 -20.30
N TRP A 531 7.86 -12.47 -21.06
CA TRP A 531 7.47 -11.07 -20.87
C TRP A 531 6.82 -10.82 -19.51
N ALA A 532 7.25 -9.77 -18.82
CA ALA A 532 6.69 -9.33 -17.54
C ALA A 532 6.49 -7.80 -17.53
N LYS A 533 5.60 -7.30 -16.70
CA LYS A 533 5.43 -5.86 -16.45
C LYS A 533 5.72 -5.52 -14.99
N LEU A 534 6.58 -4.54 -14.78
CA LEU A 534 6.78 -3.93 -13.48
C LEU A 534 5.61 -3.00 -13.10
N HIS A 535 5.48 -2.70 -11.83
CA HIS A 535 4.34 -2.04 -11.18
C HIS A 535 4.00 -0.61 -11.68
N GLU A 536 4.83 -0.01 -12.54
CA GLU A 536 4.64 1.35 -13.10
C GLU A 536 4.39 1.37 -14.62
N GLY A 537 4.09 0.23 -15.22
CA GLY A 537 3.79 0.18 -16.67
C GLY A 537 5.02 0.04 -17.57
N LEU A 538 6.21 -0.10 -17.01
CA LEU A 538 7.43 -0.37 -17.76
C LEU A 538 7.48 -1.85 -18.20
N ASN A 539 7.81 -2.05 -19.47
CA ASN A 539 7.99 -3.38 -20.02
C ASN A 539 9.39 -3.90 -19.67
N VAL A 540 9.47 -5.06 -19.05
CA VAL A 540 10.74 -5.74 -18.77
C VAL A 540 10.74 -7.13 -19.35
N LEU A 541 11.92 -7.60 -19.72
CA LEU A 541 12.17 -8.94 -20.22
C LEU A 541 13.07 -9.67 -19.22
N PRO A 542 12.53 -10.49 -18.32
CA PRO A 542 13.33 -11.35 -17.47
C PRO A 542 14.14 -12.34 -18.29
N PHE A 543 15.37 -12.56 -17.89
CA PHE A 543 16.23 -13.55 -18.51
C PHE A 543 16.91 -14.43 -17.46
N SER A 544 17.21 -15.67 -17.82
CA SER A 544 18.04 -16.59 -17.05
C SER A 544 19.09 -17.19 -17.97
N ILE A 545 20.34 -17.02 -17.65
CA ILE A 545 21.47 -17.50 -18.45
C ILE A 545 22.31 -18.46 -17.61
N ASN A 546 22.55 -19.63 -18.16
CA ASN A 546 23.45 -20.61 -17.54
C ASN A 546 24.83 -20.52 -18.19
N LEU A 547 25.84 -20.18 -17.38
CA LEU A 547 27.22 -20.01 -17.79
C LEU A 547 28.07 -21.17 -17.25
N VAL A 548 28.70 -21.93 -18.11
CA VAL A 548 29.59 -23.03 -17.73
C VAL A 548 31.00 -22.49 -17.58
N VAL A 549 31.59 -22.66 -16.38
CA VAL A 549 32.90 -22.14 -16.04
C VAL A 549 34.03 -23.04 -16.57
N ASP A 550 35.12 -22.42 -17.07
CA ASP A 550 36.30 -23.14 -17.52
C ASP A 550 36.98 -23.84 -16.31
N THR A 551 37.07 -25.17 -16.39
CA THR A 551 37.69 -25.99 -15.38
C THR A 551 39.20 -25.71 -15.21
N ASN A 552 39.86 -25.08 -16.20
CA ASN A 552 41.25 -24.67 -16.11
C ASN A 552 41.45 -23.31 -15.42
N LYS A 553 40.37 -22.54 -15.30
CA LYS A 553 40.33 -21.24 -14.60
C LYS A 553 39.20 -21.21 -13.58
N PRO A 554 39.19 -22.08 -12.58
CA PRO A 554 38.08 -22.19 -11.66
C PRO A 554 37.88 -20.88 -10.89
N LEU A 555 36.64 -20.48 -10.74
CA LEU A 555 36.22 -19.33 -9.96
C LEU A 555 36.36 -19.58 -8.45
#